data_f13f1845a1326426dd3e43eff5dbd4b0
#
_entry.id   f13f1845a1326426dd3e43eff5dbd4b0
#
_cell.length_a   1.000
_cell.length_b   1.000
_cell.length_c   1.000
_cell.angle_alpha   90.00
_cell.angle_beta   90.00
_cell.angle_gamma   90.00
#
_symmetry.space_group_name_H-M   'P 1'
#
loop_
_entity.id
_entity.type
_entity.pdbx_description
1 polymer ?
#
loop_
_entity_poly.entity_id
_entity_poly.type
_entity_poly.pdbx_seq_one_letter_code
_entity_poly.pdbx_strand_id
1 'polypeptide(L)' 'MNVILSFTVLQGKYIKSLPIHHSQELLVDNETEVRIKLYLNITHDFEMEVFSYGAAVKIIEPQSLINNGENFGKAE' A
#
# COMPACT_ATOMS: atom_id res chain seq x y z
N MET A 1 0.66 -2.74 -13.81
CA MET A 1 -0.07 -1.58 -13.23
C MET A 1 0.73 -0.97 -12.10
N ASN A 2 0.83 0.34 -12.08
CA ASN A 2 1.53 1.03 -11.00
C ASN A 2 0.64 1.17 -9.77
N VAL A 3 1.19 0.83 -8.62
CA VAL A 3 0.53 1.00 -7.33
C VAL A 3 1.44 1.85 -6.45
N ILE A 4 0.90 2.91 -5.88
CA ILE A 4 1.67 3.78 -4.99
C ILE A 4 0.99 3.79 -3.62
N LEU A 5 1.75 3.44 -2.60
CA LEU A 5 1.27 3.34 -1.23
C LEU A 5 2.14 4.21 -0.33
N SER A 6 1.50 4.89 0.62
CA SER A 6 2.20 5.65 1.64
C SER A 6 1.93 5.00 3.00
N PHE A 7 2.98 4.68 3.72
CA PHE A 7 2.89 4.04 5.03
C PHE A 7 3.31 5.00 6.13
N THR A 8 2.81 4.76 7.35
CA THR A 8 3.35 5.42 8.52
C THR A 8 4.84 5.05 8.65
N VAL A 9 5.61 5.88 9.34
CA VAL A 9 7.03 5.62 9.54
C VAL A 9 7.26 4.28 10.22
N LEU A 10 6.45 3.93 11.19
CA LEU A 10 6.58 2.66 11.91
C LEU A 10 6.33 1.46 10.99
N GLN A 11 5.22 1.47 10.25
CA GLN A 11 4.92 0.40 9.31
C GLN A 11 5.94 0.36 8.18
N GLY A 12 6.40 1.52 7.75
CA GLY A 12 7.40 1.64 6.69
C GLY A 12 8.71 0.94 7.00
N LYS A 13 9.10 0.87 8.27
CA LYS A 13 10.30 0.12 8.66
C LYS A 13 10.19 -1.35 8.28
N TYR A 14 9.02 -1.94 8.51
CA TYR A 14 8.77 -3.35 8.15
C TYR A 14 8.71 -3.53 6.65
N ILE A 15 8.06 -2.59 5.95
CA ILE A 15 7.93 -2.66 4.49
C ILE A 15 9.30 -2.56 3.81
N LYS A 16 10.20 -1.73 4.34
CA LYS A 16 11.56 -1.63 3.79
C LYS A 16 12.35 -2.92 4.01
N SER A 17 12.16 -3.56 5.16
CA SER A 17 12.87 -4.80 5.51
C SER A 17 12.31 -6.01 4.79
N LEU A 18 10.98 -6.04 4.60
CA LEU A 18 10.28 -7.15 3.98
C LEU A 18 9.38 -6.59 2.87
N PRO A 19 9.96 -6.35 1.67
CA PRO A 19 9.19 -5.79 0.56
C PRO A 19 7.96 -6.63 0.22
N ILE A 20 6.87 -5.94 -0.13
CA ILE A 20 5.61 -6.59 -0.51
C ILE A 20 5.77 -7.36 -1.81
N HIS A 21 6.59 -6.84 -2.72
CA HIS A 21 6.77 -7.40 -4.05
C HIS A 21 8.17 -7.05 -4.54
N HIS A 22 8.74 -7.88 -5.41
CA HIS A 22 10.10 -7.65 -5.91
C HIS A 22 10.24 -6.36 -6.72
N SER A 23 9.14 -5.81 -7.22
CA SER A 23 9.16 -4.55 -7.99
C SER A 23 9.17 -3.31 -7.10
N GLN A 24 9.16 -3.46 -5.78
CA GLN A 24 9.04 -2.34 -4.85
C GLN A 24 10.17 -1.33 -5.02
N GLU A 25 9.81 -0.07 -5.21
CA GLU A 25 10.73 1.05 -5.25
C GLU A 25 10.38 2.03 -4.14
N LEU A 26 11.41 2.57 -3.47
CA LEU A 26 11.22 3.56 -2.43
C LEU A 26 11.17 4.94 -3.06
N LEU A 27 10.04 5.63 -2.93
CA LEU A 27 9.85 6.97 -3.49
C LEU A 27 10.13 8.07 -2.48
N VAL A 28 9.67 7.90 -1.23
CA VAL A 28 9.84 8.85 -0.14
C VAL A 28 10.15 8.07 1.12
N ASP A 29 11.13 8.55 1.87
CA ASP A 29 11.50 7.95 3.15
C ASP A 29 11.97 9.09 4.05
N ASN A 30 11.05 9.62 4.84
CA ASN A 30 11.34 10.76 5.71
C ASN A 30 10.66 10.59 7.08
N GLU A 31 10.58 11.65 7.85
CA GLU A 31 10.07 11.61 9.21
C GLU A 31 8.55 11.45 9.29
N THR A 32 7.84 11.63 8.18
CA THR A 32 6.38 11.62 8.15
C THR A 32 5.79 10.42 7.42
N GLU A 33 6.51 9.87 6.46
CA GLU A 33 5.97 8.77 5.65
C GLU A 33 7.07 7.94 5.00
N VAL A 34 6.69 6.72 4.62
CA VAL A 34 7.46 5.89 3.70
C VAL A 34 6.54 5.62 2.52
N ARG A 35 6.89 6.13 1.34
CA ARG A 35 6.09 5.96 0.13
C ARG A 35 6.81 5.03 -0.82
N ILE A 36 6.07 4.05 -1.32
CA ILE A 36 6.64 3.04 -2.23
C ILE A 36 5.81 2.97 -3.50
N LYS A 37 6.45 2.49 -4.55
CA LYS A 37 5.80 2.18 -5.82
C LYS A 37 6.01 0.71 -6.13
N LEU A 38 4.93 0.07 -6.57
CA LEU A 38 4.95 -1.32 -7.00
C LEU A 38 4.45 -1.40 -8.44
N TYR A 39 4.96 -2.36 -9.19
CA TYR A 39 4.43 -2.66 -10.52
C TYR A 39 4.01 -4.12 -10.53
N LEU A 40 2.70 -4.36 -10.56
CA LEU A 40 2.13 -5.70 -10.44
C LEU A 40 0.69 -5.70 -10.92
N ASN A 41 0.13 -6.89 -11.08
CA ASN A 41 -1.30 -7.05 -11.29
C ASN A 41 -1.99 -7.11 -9.94
N ILE A 42 -3.05 -6.31 -9.78
CA ILE A 42 -3.78 -6.27 -8.52
C ILE A 42 -4.71 -7.49 -8.47
N THR A 43 -4.45 -8.37 -7.52
CA THR A 43 -5.27 -9.54 -7.25
C THR A 43 -6.07 -9.31 -5.97
N HIS A 44 -7.06 -10.17 -5.73
CA HIS A 44 -7.83 -10.11 -4.48
C HIS A 44 -6.92 -10.28 -3.26
N ASP A 45 -5.97 -11.21 -3.33
CA ASP A 45 -5.02 -11.44 -2.25
C ASP A 45 -4.18 -10.21 -1.96
N PHE A 46 -3.73 -9.52 -3.00
CA PHE A 46 -2.97 -8.28 -2.84
C PHE A 46 -3.82 -7.21 -2.18
N GLU A 47 -5.08 -7.06 -2.62
CA GLU A 47 -6.01 -6.09 -2.02
C GLU A 47 -6.19 -6.37 -0.54
N MET A 48 -6.40 -7.63 -0.18
CA MET A 48 -6.58 -8.02 1.22
C MET A 48 -5.35 -7.71 2.05
N GLU A 49 -4.17 -7.95 1.49
CA GLU A 49 -2.92 -7.62 2.19
C GLU A 49 -2.81 -6.11 2.44
N VAL A 50 -3.07 -5.29 1.42
CA VAL A 50 -3.00 -3.83 1.56
C VAL A 50 -4.02 -3.34 2.58
N PHE A 51 -5.26 -3.82 2.49
CA PHE A 51 -6.32 -3.38 3.40
C PHE A 51 -6.05 -3.82 4.84
N SER A 52 -5.30 -4.91 5.02
CA SER A 52 -4.97 -5.39 6.36
C SER A 52 -4.08 -4.42 7.15
N TYR A 53 -3.38 -3.52 6.48
CA TYR A 53 -2.59 -2.52 7.19
C TYR A 53 -3.45 -1.43 7.82
N GLY A 54 -4.71 -1.33 7.45
CA GLY A 54 -5.66 -0.38 8.05
C GLY A 54 -5.17 1.06 7.95
N ALA A 55 -5.16 1.75 9.07
CA ALA A 55 -4.78 3.16 9.13
C ALA A 55 -3.28 3.40 8.88
N ALA A 56 -2.46 2.35 8.85
CA ALA A 56 -1.03 2.48 8.62
C ALA A 56 -0.68 2.69 7.15
N VAL A 57 -1.63 2.51 6.24
CA VAL A 57 -1.42 2.68 4.80
C VAL A 57 -2.40 3.69 4.22
N LYS A 58 -1.91 4.49 3.29
CA LYS A 58 -2.74 5.36 2.46
C LYS A 58 -2.45 5.00 1.01
N ILE A 59 -3.51 4.67 0.26
CA ILE A 59 -3.37 4.32 -1.16
C ILE A 59 -3.36 5.62 -1.96
N ILE A 60 -2.29 5.83 -2.71
CA ILE A 60 -2.15 7.01 -3.56
C ILE A 60 -2.67 6.69 -4.97
N GLU A 61 -2.31 5.53 -5.48
CA GLU A 61 -2.71 5.02 -6.80
C GLU A 61 -2.84 3.50 -6.75
N PRO A 62 -3.68 2.89 -7.59
CA PRO A 62 -4.65 3.51 -8.50
C PRO A 62 -5.98 3.85 -7.82
N GLN A 63 -6.79 4.67 -8.47
CA GLN A 63 -8.09 5.08 -7.91
C GLN A 63 -9.00 3.88 -7.67
N SER A 64 -8.95 2.88 -8.53
CA SER A 64 -9.78 1.67 -8.37
C SER A 64 -9.48 0.95 -7.05
N LEU A 65 -8.22 0.91 -6.65
CA LEU A 65 -7.83 0.29 -5.38
C LEU A 65 -8.33 1.12 -4.19
N ILE A 66 -8.29 2.45 -4.31
CA ILE A 66 -8.83 3.36 -3.30
C ILE A 66 -10.32 3.11 -3.12
N ASN A 67 -11.06 3.02 -4.24
CA ASN A 67 -12.50 2.78 -4.21
C ASN A 67 -12.84 1.43 -3.58
N ASN A 68 -12.08 0.39 -3.91
CA ASN A 68 -12.28 -0.93 -3.33
C ASN A 68 -11.98 -0.92 -1.83
N GLY A 69 -10.98 -0.16 -1.40
CA GLY A 69 -10.67 -0.01 0.01
C GLY A 69 -11.77 0.70 0.79
N GLU A 70 -12.38 1.71 0.19
CA GLU A 70 -13.51 2.41 0.81
C GLU A 70 -14.70 1.47 0.98
N ASN A 71 -14.95 0.62 -0.02
CA ASN A 71 -16.05 -0.34 0.03
C ASN A 71 -15.76 -1.50 0.97
N PHE A 72 -14.51 -1.83 1.19
CA PHE A 72 -14.10 -2.95 2.04
C PHE A 72 -14.67 -2.81 3.46
N GLY A 73 -14.59 -1.62 4.03
CA GLY A 73 -15.11 -1.36 5.36
C GLY A 73 -16.63 -1.25 5.43
N LYS A 74 -17.30 -1.22 4.27
CA LYS A 74 -18.75 -1.05 4.18
C LYS A 74 -19.46 -2.31 3.69
N ALA A 75 -18.73 -3.38 3.54
CA ALA A 75 -19.24 -4.61 2.90
C ALA A 75 -20.08 -5.48 3.84
N GLU A 76 -20.66 -4.91 4.86
CA GLU A 76 -21.48 -5.68 5.80
C GLU A 76 -22.96 -5.60 5.57
#